data_6a184cc0674a6b5d3bc8057d6d64d9e3
#
_entry.id   6a184cc0674a6b5d3bc8057d6d64d9e3
#
_cell.length_a   1.000
_cell.length_b   1.000
_cell.length_c   1.000
_cell.angle_alpha   90.00
_cell.angle_beta   90.00
_cell.angle_gamma   90.00
#
_symmetry.space_group_name_H-M   'P 1'
#
loop_
_entity.id
_entity.type
_entity.pdbx_description
1 polymer ?
#
loop_
_entity_poly.entity_id
_entity_poly.type
_entity_poly.pdbx_seq_one_letter_code
_entity_poly.pdbx_strand_id
1 'polypeptide(L)'
;MPAAHVHVLQGHPRPALQQVIADISQAMADILGAPKERLEVWVTEIDPELWGISGEPASAVLERAPRGQVEMPFVQMVLLAGRPKEQHHALIAAITAIIERVLGTEPGRVRIQIAEVAPDSWGIGGVPAAVARAEEIKARAAAQNQP
;
A
#
# COMPACT_ATOMS: atom_id res chain seq x y z
N MET A 1 -3.85 10.66 -7.28
CA MET A 1 -3.39 10.64 -5.88
C MET A 1 -3.19 9.20 -5.45
N PRO A 2 -1.96 8.76 -5.23
CA PRO A 2 -1.73 7.43 -4.69
C PRO A 2 -2.10 7.37 -3.22
N ALA A 3 -2.80 6.29 -2.84
CA ALA A 3 -3.16 6.04 -1.46
C ALA A 3 -2.86 4.58 -1.12
N ALA A 4 -2.37 4.32 0.09
CA ALA A 4 -2.11 2.97 0.58
C ALA A 4 -2.71 2.79 1.97
N HIS A 5 -3.51 1.76 2.13
CA HIS A 5 -4.11 1.38 3.39
C HIS A 5 -3.48 0.07 3.88
N VAL A 6 -2.76 0.14 4.97
CA VAL A 6 -2.05 -1.00 5.55
C VAL A 6 -2.88 -1.58 6.69
N HIS A 7 -3.17 -2.88 6.63
CA HIS A 7 -3.88 -3.62 7.67
C HIS A 7 -2.89 -4.52 8.40
N VAL A 8 -2.78 -4.37 9.71
CA VAL A 8 -1.90 -5.18 10.56
C VAL A 8 -2.65 -5.64 11.81
N LEU A 9 -2.14 -6.68 12.45
CA LEU A 9 -2.63 -7.07 13.79
C LEU A 9 -2.18 -6.05 14.83
N GLN A 10 -3.02 -5.78 15.81
CA GLN A 10 -2.63 -5.01 17.00
C GLN A 10 -1.42 -5.66 17.69
N GLY A 11 -0.57 -4.81 18.25
CA GLY A 11 0.57 -5.25 19.06
C GLY A 11 1.93 -4.80 18.55
N HIS A 12 2.01 -4.20 17.37
CA HIS A 12 3.27 -3.58 16.92
C HIS A 12 3.53 -2.27 17.67
N PRO A 13 4.80 -1.96 17.98
CA PRO A 13 5.15 -0.65 18.56
C PRO A 13 4.75 0.48 17.62
N ARG A 14 4.22 1.57 18.19
CA ARG A 14 3.87 2.78 17.40
C ARG A 14 5.01 3.26 16.50
N PRO A 15 6.26 3.37 16.99
CA PRO A 15 7.36 3.80 16.13
C PRO A 15 7.56 2.91 14.90
N ALA A 16 7.33 1.59 15.02
CA ALA A 16 7.44 0.68 13.88
C ALA A 16 6.34 0.96 12.83
N LEU A 17 5.11 1.20 13.26
CA LEU A 17 4.01 1.56 12.35
C LEU A 17 4.25 2.91 11.68
N GLN A 18 4.80 3.87 12.41
CA GLN A 18 5.18 5.17 11.84
C GLN A 18 6.31 5.02 10.82
N GLN A 19 7.24 4.11 11.06
CA GLN A 19 8.31 3.81 10.11
C GLN A 19 7.76 3.18 8.83
N VAL A 20 6.77 2.29 8.94
CA VAL A 20 6.07 1.72 7.78
C VAL A 20 5.44 2.84 6.94
N ILE A 21 4.76 3.79 7.57
CA ILE A 21 4.17 4.94 6.88
C ILE A 21 5.24 5.74 6.13
N ALA A 22 6.35 6.07 6.80
CA ALA A 22 7.43 6.85 6.21
C ALA A 22 8.09 6.13 5.03
N ASP A 23 8.40 4.84 5.21
CA ASP A 23 9.11 4.06 4.20
C ASP A 23 8.23 3.77 2.98
N ILE A 24 6.95 3.43 3.19
CA ILE A 24 6.01 3.22 2.08
C ILE A 24 5.80 4.53 1.32
N SER A 25 5.64 5.65 2.01
CA SER A 25 5.51 6.97 1.37
C SER A 25 6.73 7.29 0.51
N GLN A 26 7.93 7.02 1.01
CA GLN A 26 9.15 7.24 0.25
C GLN A 26 9.23 6.34 -1.00
N ALA A 27 8.90 5.07 -0.86
CA ALA A 27 8.87 4.13 -1.98
C ALA A 27 7.86 4.56 -3.05
N MET A 28 6.67 4.99 -2.63
CA MET A 28 5.65 5.50 -3.55
C MET A 28 6.14 6.75 -4.28
N ALA A 29 6.75 7.69 -3.57
CA ALA A 29 7.30 8.91 -4.17
C ALA A 29 8.37 8.57 -5.22
N ASP A 30 9.30 7.69 -4.87
CA ASP A 30 10.42 7.33 -5.75
C ASP A 30 9.97 6.54 -6.98
N ILE A 31 9.12 5.54 -6.79
CA ILE A 31 8.67 4.67 -7.88
C ILE A 31 7.70 5.38 -8.82
N LEU A 32 6.76 6.14 -8.26
CA LEU A 32 5.71 6.81 -9.04
C LEU A 32 6.13 8.21 -9.54
N GLY A 33 7.22 8.76 -9.02
CA GLY A 33 7.62 10.12 -9.32
C GLY A 33 6.60 11.14 -8.82
N ALA A 34 5.89 10.82 -7.73
CA ALA A 34 4.84 11.67 -7.19
C ALA A 34 5.36 12.51 -6.02
N PRO A 35 4.94 13.79 -5.91
CA PRO A 35 5.29 14.61 -4.74
C PRO A 35 4.70 14.00 -3.46
N LYS A 36 5.48 14.01 -2.38
CA LYS A 36 5.04 13.42 -1.10
C LYS A 36 3.76 14.03 -0.55
N GLU A 37 3.54 15.31 -0.76
CA GLU A 37 2.35 16.02 -0.31
C GLU A 37 1.06 15.54 -0.97
N ARG A 38 1.16 14.70 -1.99
CA ARG A 38 0.00 14.08 -2.65
C ARG A 38 -0.23 12.63 -2.24
N LEU A 39 0.62 12.09 -1.36
CA LEU A 39 0.54 10.69 -0.97
C LEU A 39 -0.19 10.54 0.35
N GLU A 40 -1.00 9.50 0.45
CA GLU A 40 -1.65 9.13 1.70
C GLU A 40 -1.30 7.69 2.04
N VAL A 41 -0.81 7.46 3.25
CA VAL A 41 -0.57 6.13 3.79
C VAL A 41 -1.13 6.10 5.20
N TRP A 42 -1.99 5.13 5.49
CA TRP A 42 -2.50 4.95 6.85
C TRP A 42 -2.50 3.49 7.25
N VAL A 43 -2.51 3.25 8.55
CA VAL A 43 -2.46 1.91 9.14
C VAL A 43 -3.70 1.69 9.97
N THR A 44 -4.37 0.56 9.76
CA THR A 44 -5.42 0.07 10.64
C THR A 44 -4.90 -1.12 11.41
N GLU A 45 -5.00 -1.05 12.73
CA GLU A 45 -4.68 -2.15 13.63
C GLU A 45 -5.94 -2.97 13.88
N ILE A 46 -5.87 -4.27 13.67
CA ILE A 46 -7.02 -5.17 13.79
C ILE A 46 -6.82 -6.03 15.02
N ASP A 47 -7.89 -6.16 15.83
CA ASP A 47 -7.92 -7.04 16.99
C ASP A 47 -7.65 -8.48 16.52
N PRO A 48 -6.67 -9.18 17.11
CA PRO A 48 -6.37 -10.56 16.77
C PRO A 48 -7.56 -11.53 16.94
N GLU A 49 -8.53 -11.19 17.76
CA GLU A 49 -9.75 -11.97 17.89
C GLU A 49 -10.67 -11.88 16.67
N LEU A 50 -10.47 -10.85 15.83
CA LEU A 50 -11.31 -10.52 14.68
C LEU A 50 -10.60 -10.71 13.35
N TRP A 51 -9.42 -11.31 13.34
CA TRP A 51 -8.68 -11.63 12.11
C TRP A 51 -8.49 -13.14 12.02
N GLY A 52 -9.13 -13.75 11.03
CA GLY A 52 -9.04 -15.20 10.81
C GLY A 52 -7.77 -15.59 10.07
N ILE A 53 -7.03 -16.55 10.64
CA ILE A 53 -5.86 -17.15 10.02
C ILE A 53 -6.10 -18.67 10.00
N SER A 54 -6.12 -19.25 8.82
CA SER A 54 -6.38 -20.70 8.64
C SER A 54 -7.69 -21.17 9.31
N GLY A 55 -8.70 -20.30 9.32
CA GLY A 55 -10.01 -20.61 9.89
C GLY A 55 -10.12 -20.41 11.39
N GLU A 56 -9.07 -19.93 12.06
CA GLU A 56 -9.06 -19.64 13.49
C GLU A 56 -8.81 -18.15 13.73
N PRO A 57 -9.28 -17.59 14.86
CA PRO A 57 -8.84 -16.26 15.26
C PRO A 57 -7.31 -16.21 15.42
N ALA A 58 -6.69 -15.14 14.94
CA ALA A 58 -5.25 -14.97 15.06
C ALA A 58 -4.78 -15.03 16.52
N SER A 59 -5.60 -14.59 17.47
CA SER A 59 -5.31 -14.69 18.91
C SER A 59 -5.02 -16.11 19.35
N ALA A 60 -5.76 -17.10 18.84
CA ALA A 60 -5.53 -18.50 19.15
C ALA A 60 -4.23 -19.02 18.50
N VAL A 61 -3.95 -18.61 17.27
CA VAL A 61 -2.74 -19.05 16.57
C VAL A 61 -1.48 -18.44 17.20
N LEU A 62 -1.56 -17.21 17.70
CA LEU A 62 -0.47 -16.53 18.38
C LEU A 62 -0.03 -17.21 19.68
N GLU A 63 -0.89 -18.05 20.29
CA GLU A 63 -0.54 -18.83 21.48
C GLU A 63 0.51 -19.91 21.18
N ARG A 64 0.64 -20.33 19.91
CA ARG A 64 1.51 -21.44 19.52
C ARG A 64 2.52 -21.08 18.43
N ALA A 65 2.54 -19.85 17.95
CA ALA A 65 3.47 -19.42 16.91
C ALA A 65 3.80 -17.93 17.06
N PRO A 66 5.01 -17.50 16.68
CA PRO A 66 5.39 -16.08 16.77
C PRO A 66 4.64 -15.25 15.74
N ARG A 67 4.48 -13.97 16.05
CA ARG A 67 3.72 -13.01 15.22
C ARG A 67 4.14 -13.01 13.75
N GLY A 68 5.44 -13.03 13.48
CA GLY A 68 5.96 -13.00 12.10
C GLY A 68 5.52 -14.19 11.24
N GLN A 69 5.17 -15.32 11.88
CA GLN A 69 4.68 -16.53 11.22
C GLN A 69 3.16 -16.58 11.13
N VAL A 70 2.46 -15.73 11.89
CA VAL A 70 1.00 -15.74 11.99
C VAL A 70 0.39 -14.62 11.15
N GLU A 71 0.86 -13.40 11.36
CA GLU A 71 0.31 -12.22 10.71
C GLU A 71 0.51 -12.27 9.19
N MET A 72 -0.53 -11.88 8.47
CA MET A 72 -0.49 -11.68 7.03
C MET A 72 -0.87 -10.23 6.73
N PRO A 73 0.08 -9.28 6.87
CA PRO A 73 -0.22 -7.88 6.60
C PRO A 73 -0.78 -7.71 5.20
N PHE A 74 -1.81 -6.88 5.09
CA PHE A 74 -2.50 -6.66 3.83
C PHE A 74 -2.51 -5.18 3.49
N VAL A 75 -2.04 -4.85 2.29
CA VAL A 75 -1.99 -3.48 1.79
C VAL A 75 -2.92 -3.34 0.61
N GLN A 76 -3.85 -2.40 0.71
CA GLN A 76 -4.71 -2.00 -0.40
C GLN A 76 -4.22 -0.65 -0.92
N MET A 77 -3.88 -0.61 -2.19
CA MET A 77 -3.43 0.62 -2.84
C MET A 77 -4.41 1.05 -3.91
N VAL A 78 -4.56 2.35 -4.07
CA VAL A 78 -5.33 2.95 -5.16
C VAL A 78 -4.42 3.86 -5.95
N LEU A 79 -4.37 3.65 -7.26
CA LEU A 79 -3.63 4.47 -8.21
C LEU A 79 -4.56 4.93 -9.31
N LEU A 80 -4.28 6.11 -9.89
CA LEU A 80 -4.94 6.50 -11.13
C LEU A 80 -4.50 5.57 -12.26
N ALA A 81 -5.44 5.16 -13.08
CA ALA A 81 -5.17 4.35 -14.27
C ALA A 81 -4.20 5.06 -15.22
N GLY A 82 -3.46 4.28 -15.98
CA GLY A 82 -2.52 4.78 -16.98
C GLY A 82 -1.05 4.68 -16.59
N ARG A 83 -0.73 4.05 -15.47
CA ARG A 83 0.67 3.78 -15.09
C ARG A 83 1.13 2.44 -15.64
N PRO A 84 2.42 2.31 -16.03
CA PRO A 84 2.93 1.03 -16.52
C PRO A 84 2.93 -0.04 -15.43
N LYS A 85 2.68 -1.28 -15.82
CA LYS A 85 2.64 -2.42 -14.87
C LYS A 85 3.96 -2.61 -14.12
N GLU A 86 5.08 -2.17 -14.70
CA GLU A 86 6.38 -2.24 -14.06
C GLU A 86 6.42 -1.43 -12.76
N GLN A 87 5.69 -0.32 -12.70
CA GLN A 87 5.55 0.45 -11.46
C GLN A 87 4.73 -0.32 -10.42
N HIS A 88 3.69 -1.03 -10.84
CA HIS A 88 2.91 -1.90 -9.93
C HIS A 88 3.80 -2.99 -9.35
N HIS A 89 4.58 -3.67 -10.20
CA HIS A 89 5.50 -4.72 -9.74
C HIS A 89 6.57 -4.18 -8.78
N ALA A 90 7.11 -3.00 -9.08
CA ALA A 90 8.09 -2.36 -8.22
C ALA A 90 7.49 -1.98 -6.85
N LEU A 91 6.26 -1.47 -6.82
CA LEU A 91 5.55 -1.16 -5.57
C LEU A 91 5.31 -2.41 -4.75
N ILE A 92 4.84 -3.49 -5.37
CA ILE A 92 4.61 -4.76 -4.69
C ILE A 92 5.90 -5.26 -4.03
N ALA A 93 7.00 -5.25 -4.76
CA ALA A 93 8.29 -5.70 -4.23
C ALA A 93 8.79 -4.80 -3.10
N ALA A 94 8.79 -3.48 -3.31
CA ALA A 94 9.31 -2.53 -2.34
C ALA A 94 8.50 -2.50 -1.04
N ILE A 95 7.17 -2.48 -1.12
CA ILE A 95 6.31 -2.44 0.05
C ILE A 95 6.39 -3.74 0.83
N THR A 96 6.45 -4.89 0.14
CA THR A 96 6.64 -6.18 0.78
C THR A 96 7.95 -6.19 1.58
N ALA A 97 9.06 -5.76 0.99
CA ALA A 97 10.35 -5.70 1.66
C ALA A 97 10.34 -4.78 2.89
N ILE A 98 9.64 -3.63 2.80
CA ILE A 98 9.50 -2.70 3.91
C ILE A 98 8.78 -3.37 5.09
N ILE A 99 7.65 -4.00 4.84
CA ILE A 99 6.84 -4.64 5.88
C ILE A 99 7.61 -5.80 6.52
N GLU A 100 8.25 -6.63 5.73
CA GLU A 100 9.06 -7.74 6.23
C GLU A 100 10.18 -7.23 7.15
N ARG A 101 10.88 -6.19 6.73
CA ARG A 101 12.00 -5.62 7.48
C ARG A 101 11.55 -4.92 8.76
N VAL A 102 10.53 -4.07 8.67
CA VAL A 102 10.12 -3.21 9.80
C VAL A 102 9.26 -3.96 10.81
N LEU A 103 8.36 -4.82 10.35
CA LEU A 103 7.42 -5.53 11.22
C LEU A 103 7.86 -6.95 11.57
N GLY A 104 8.93 -7.44 10.97
CA GLY A 104 9.41 -8.81 11.23
C GLY A 104 8.51 -9.89 10.65
N THR A 105 7.75 -9.57 9.60
CA THR A 105 6.90 -10.53 8.91
C THR A 105 7.76 -11.50 8.09
N GLU A 106 7.47 -12.78 8.18
CA GLU A 106 8.19 -13.78 7.40
C GLU A 106 7.91 -13.64 5.90
N PRO A 107 8.89 -14.00 5.05
CA PRO A 107 8.70 -13.96 3.60
C PRO A 107 7.49 -14.77 3.15
N GLY A 108 6.78 -14.24 2.17
CA GLY A 108 5.61 -14.90 1.60
C GLY A 108 4.28 -14.58 2.28
N ARG A 109 4.29 -13.82 3.37
CA ARG A 109 3.08 -13.56 4.14
C ARG A 109 2.38 -12.25 3.81
N VAL A 110 3.09 -11.26 3.27
CA VAL A 110 2.49 -9.97 2.91
C VAL A 110 1.61 -10.10 1.67
N ARG A 111 0.44 -9.48 1.70
CA ARG A 111 -0.47 -9.38 0.54
C ARG A 111 -0.65 -7.93 0.15
N ILE A 112 -0.60 -7.66 -1.15
CA ILE A 112 -0.77 -6.31 -1.68
C ILE A 112 -1.75 -6.35 -2.84
N GLN A 113 -2.77 -5.50 -2.77
CA GLN A 113 -3.71 -5.29 -3.85
C GLN A 113 -3.50 -3.88 -4.40
N ILE A 114 -3.39 -3.76 -5.72
CA ILE A 114 -3.35 -2.46 -6.39
C ILE A 114 -4.61 -2.34 -7.24
N ALA A 115 -5.44 -1.37 -6.92
CA ALA A 115 -6.63 -1.05 -7.70
C ALA A 115 -6.37 0.20 -8.52
N GLU A 116 -6.71 0.15 -9.80
CA GLU A 116 -6.66 1.31 -10.69
C GLU A 116 -8.02 1.99 -10.72
N VAL A 117 -8.03 3.31 -10.66
CA VAL A 117 -9.24 4.13 -10.71
C VAL A 117 -9.15 5.04 -11.92
N ALA A 118 -10.24 5.10 -12.70
CA ALA A 118 -10.35 6.04 -13.81
C ALA A 118 -10.28 7.49 -13.28
N PRO A 119 -9.58 8.39 -13.98
CA PRO A 119 -9.46 9.79 -13.53
C PRO A 119 -10.80 10.51 -13.32
N ASP A 120 -11.84 10.10 -14.00
CA ASP A 120 -13.19 10.67 -13.81
C ASP A 120 -13.84 10.21 -12.49
N SER A 121 -13.32 9.14 -11.89
CA SER A 121 -13.86 8.56 -10.66
C SER A 121 -12.99 8.84 -9.42
N TRP A 122 -12.01 9.72 -9.55
CA TRP A 122 -11.14 10.13 -8.44
C TRP A 122 -11.30 11.63 -8.19
N GLY A 123 -11.86 12.01 -7.04
CA GLY A 123 -12.09 13.40 -6.69
C GLY A 123 -10.92 14.03 -5.93
N ILE A 124 -10.53 15.23 -6.31
CA ILE A 124 -9.52 16.03 -5.65
C ILE A 124 -10.14 17.39 -5.33
N GLY A 125 -10.44 17.64 -4.06
CA GLY A 125 -11.05 18.90 -3.65
C GLY A 125 -12.37 19.22 -4.34
N GLY A 126 -13.16 18.20 -4.67
CA GLY A 126 -14.43 18.38 -5.38
C GLY A 126 -14.33 18.39 -6.90
N VAL A 127 -13.14 18.17 -7.46
CA VAL A 127 -12.90 18.17 -8.91
C VAL A 127 -12.36 16.80 -9.33
N PRO A 128 -12.87 16.21 -10.44
CA PRO A 128 -12.29 14.96 -10.94
C PRO A 128 -10.82 15.11 -11.30
N ALA A 129 -10.03 14.08 -11.06
CA ALA A 129 -8.61 14.07 -11.44
C ALA A 129 -8.42 14.28 -12.95
N ALA A 130 -9.36 13.81 -13.77
CA ALA A 130 -9.33 14.04 -15.22
C ALA A 130 -9.23 15.53 -15.58
N VAL A 131 -9.77 16.40 -14.73
CA VAL A 131 -9.69 17.85 -14.88
C VAL A 131 -8.50 18.42 -14.09
N ALA A 132 -8.42 18.09 -12.80
CA ALA A 132 -7.40 18.64 -11.89
C ALA A 132 -5.98 18.23 -12.28
N ARG A 133 -5.79 17.10 -12.96
CA ARG A 133 -4.50 16.55 -13.38
C ARG A 133 -4.43 16.28 -14.88
N ALA A 134 -5.22 16.99 -15.67
CA ALA A 134 -5.34 16.79 -17.12
C ALA A 134 -3.97 16.79 -17.83
N GLU A 135 -3.11 17.76 -17.54
CA GLU A 135 -1.81 17.90 -18.20
C GLU A 135 -0.85 16.77 -17.82
N GLU A 136 -0.84 16.37 -16.55
CA GLU A 136 0.00 15.25 -16.07
C GLU A 136 -0.42 13.93 -16.69
N ILE A 137 -1.74 13.69 -16.78
CA ILE A 137 -2.30 12.49 -17.38
C ILE A 137 -1.95 12.42 -18.86
N LYS A 138 -2.11 13.53 -19.58
CA LYS A 138 -1.76 13.66 -20.99
C LYS A 138 -0.26 13.42 -21.23
N ALA A 139 0.60 14.02 -20.40
CA ALA A 139 2.05 13.85 -20.51
C ALA A 139 2.46 12.41 -20.28
N ARG A 140 1.85 11.73 -19.32
CA ARG A 140 2.13 10.32 -19.02
C ARG A 140 1.73 9.41 -20.19
N ALA A 141 0.55 9.63 -20.77
CA ALA A 141 0.08 8.86 -21.91
C ALA A 141 1.01 9.05 -23.12
N ALA A 142 1.47 10.28 -23.37
CA ALA A 142 2.39 10.58 -24.46
C ALA A 142 3.76 9.89 -24.25
N ALA A 143 4.27 9.87 -23.00
CA ALA A 143 5.53 9.22 -22.68
C ALA A 143 5.48 7.70 -22.90
N GLN A 144 4.34 7.07 -22.62
CA GLN A 144 4.17 5.61 -22.81
C GLN A 144 4.01 5.22 -24.26
N ASN A 145 3.61 6.13 -25.13
CA ASN A 145 3.40 5.89 -26.56
C ASN A 145 4.63 6.23 -27.41
N GLN A 146 5.76 6.60 -26.79
CA GLN A 146 7.02 6.81 -27.50
C GLN A 146 7.71 5.46 -27.78
N PRO A 147 8.26 5.25 -29.00
CA PRO A 147 8.98 4.04 -29.34
C PRO A 147 10.28 3.86 -28.58
#